data_dac3f2d6fb56a7c6017391e550424949
#
_entry.id   dac3f2d6fb56a7c6017391e550424949
#
_cell.length_a   1.000
_cell.length_b   1.000
_cell.length_c   1.000
_cell.angle_alpha   90.00
_cell.angle_beta   90.00
_cell.angle_gamma   90.00
#
_symmetry.space_group_name_H-M   'P 1'
#
loop_
_entity.id
_entity.type
_entity.pdbx_description
1 polymer ?
#
loop_
_entity_poly.entity_id
_entity_poly.type
_entity_poly.pdbx_seq_one_letter_code
_entity_poly.pdbx_strand_id
1 'polypeptide(L)'
;MAPSKAPRALADIRRKLGVRYFYDWGGGLVWLAVVGADDAGASVVREAMVNTGGHATLVRASSEIRRRIDVFEPLPPAVLKLTQEIKKSFDPDRVLNFGRMYAGI
;
A
#
# COMPACT_ATOMS: atom_id res chain seq x y z
N MET A 1 0.83 -9.66 -4.76
CA MET A 1 0.33 -10.91 -4.12
C MET A 1 0.41 -12.10 -5.08
N ALA A 2 0.26 -13.35 -4.59
CA ALA A 2 0.17 -14.50 -5.49
C ALA A 2 -1.12 -14.40 -6.33
N PRO A 3 -1.08 -14.63 -7.66
CA PRO A 3 -2.24 -14.50 -8.55
C PRO A 3 -3.46 -15.31 -8.10
N SER A 4 -3.25 -16.52 -7.58
CA SER A 4 -4.31 -17.39 -7.07
C SER A 4 -5.06 -16.83 -5.85
N LYS A 5 -4.48 -15.89 -5.11
CA LYS A 5 -5.08 -15.23 -3.94
C LYS A 5 -5.87 -13.96 -4.30
N ALA A 6 -5.60 -13.37 -5.45
CA ALA A 6 -6.19 -12.10 -5.85
C ALA A 6 -7.72 -12.12 -5.94
N PRO A 7 -8.38 -13.16 -6.50
CA PRO A 7 -9.85 -13.21 -6.55
C PRO A 7 -10.50 -13.21 -5.17
N ARG A 8 -9.91 -13.91 -4.18
CA ARG A 8 -10.42 -13.94 -2.81
C ARG A 8 -10.28 -12.58 -2.12
N ALA A 9 -9.09 -11.99 -2.19
CA ALA A 9 -8.85 -10.66 -1.65
C ALA A 9 -9.83 -9.63 -2.22
N LEU A 10 -10.04 -9.68 -3.53
CA LEU A 10 -10.98 -8.78 -4.22
C LEU A 10 -12.43 -9.04 -3.79
N ALA A 11 -12.86 -10.28 -3.60
CA ALA A 11 -14.18 -10.60 -3.08
C ALA A 11 -14.41 -10.02 -1.68
N ASP A 12 -13.39 -10.08 -0.80
CA ASP A 12 -13.45 -9.50 0.54
C ASP A 12 -13.57 -7.97 0.49
N ILE A 13 -12.80 -7.32 -0.37
CA ILE A 13 -12.86 -5.86 -0.57
C ILE A 13 -14.24 -5.44 -1.10
N ARG A 14 -14.76 -6.13 -2.11
CA ARG A 14 -16.05 -5.81 -2.75
C ARG A 14 -17.26 -5.96 -1.84
N ARG A 15 -17.17 -6.75 -0.78
CA ARG A 15 -18.22 -6.83 0.24
C ARG A 15 -18.33 -5.57 1.10
N LYS A 16 -17.23 -4.81 1.22
CA LYS A 16 -17.12 -3.64 2.09
C LYS A 16 -17.08 -2.32 1.33
N LEU A 17 -16.63 -2.34 0.07
CA LEU A 17 -16.41 -1.14 -0.75
C LEU A 17 -16.98 -1.27 -2.16
N GLY A 18 -17.53 -0.18 -2.66
CA GLY A 18 -17.80 -0.02 -4.09
C GLY A 18 -16.50 0.20 -4.85
N VAL A 19 -16.09 -0.76 -5.66
CA VAL A 19 -14.83 -0.68 -6.41
C VAL A 19 -15.01 -1.07 -7.87
N ARG A 20 -14.30 -0.36 -8.76
CA ARG A 20 -13.96 -0.83 -10.11
C ARG A 20 -12.54 -1.35 -10.06
N TYR A 21 -12.24 -2.39 -10.82
CA TYR A 21 -10.94 -3.05 -10.78
C TYR A 21 -10.54 -3.68 -12.10
N PHE A 22 -9.27 -3.93 -12.27
CA PHE A 22 -8.73 -4.83 -13.28
C PHE A 22 -7.47 -5.53 -12.76
N TYR A 23 -7.23 -6.72 -13.30
CA TYR A 23 -6.01 -7.50 -13.02
C TYR A 23 -4.92 -7.13 -14.00
N ASP A 24 -3.69 -7.13 -13.48
CA ASP A 24 -2.47 -6.87 -14.24
C ASP A 24 -1.38 -7.87 -13.81
N TRP A 25 -0.31 -7.94 -14.56
CA TRP A 25 0.82 -8.83 -14.28
C TRP A 25 0.39 -10.29 -14.02
N GLY A 26 -0.41 -10.84 -14.92
CA GLY A 26 -0.91 -12.21 -14.79
C GLY A 26 -1.74 -12.47 -13.54
N GLY A 27 -2.35 -11.42 -12.97
CA GLY A 27 -3.18 -11.49 -11.77
C GLY A 27 -2.43 -11.24 -10.45
N GLY A 28 -1.12 -11.00 -10.49
CA GLY A 28 -0.32 -10.65 -9.31
C GLY A 28 -0.51 -9.22 -8.82
N LEU A 29 -0.99 -8.34 -9.69
CA LEU A 29 -1.35 -6.95 -9.40
C LEU A 29 -2.83 -6.73 -9.64
N VAL A 30 -3.49 -6.00 -8.75
CA VAL A 30 -4.89 -5.56 -8.91
C VAL A 30 -4.94 -4.06 -8.78
N TRP A 31 -5.41 -3.40 -9.81
CA TRP A 31 -5.73 -1.97 -9.77
C TRP A 31 -7.15 -1.79 -9.25
N LEU A 32 -7.31 -0.92 -8.27
CA LEU A 32 -8.59 -0.61 -7.64
C LEU A 32 -8.91 0.87 -7.77
N ALA A 33 -10.12 1.20 -8.23
CA ALA A 33 -10.68 2.53 -8.12
C ALA A 33 -11.82 2.48 -7.09
N VAL A 34 -11.62 3.13 -5.95
CA VAL A 34 -12.57 3.19 -4.83
C VAL A 34 -13.36 4.48 -4.91
N VAL A 35 -14.66 4.43 -4.68
CA VAL A 35 -15.55 5.59 -4.68
C VAL A 35 -16.20 5.73 -3.29
N GLY A 36 -16.20 6.96 -2.76
CA GLY A 36 -17.00 7.30 -1.59
C GLY A 36 -16.47 6.82 -0.24
N ALA A 37 -15.17 6.51 -0.13
CA ALA A 37 -14.55 6.17 1.15
C ALA A 37 -13.65 7.33 1.65
N ASP A 38 -13.80 7.71 2.93
CA ASP A 38 -13.10 8.84 3.55
C ASP A 38 -11.57 8.63 3.63
N ASP A 39 -11.14 7.37 3.64
CA ASP A 39 -9.74 6.95 3.66
C ASP A 39 -9.26 6.40 2.30
N ALA A 40 -9.98 6.66 1.22
CA ALA A 40 -9.79 6.03 -0.10
C ALA A 40 -9.81 4.49 -0.07
N GLY A 41 -10.44 3.88 0.94
CA GLY A 41 -10.53 2.45 1.13
C GLY A 41 -9.25 1.80 1.68
N ALA A 42 -8.29 2.59 2.18
CA ALA A 42 -6.98 2.10 2.63
C ALA A 42 -7.10 1.04 3.73
N SER A 43 -7.96 1.25 4.73
CA SER A 43 -8.16 0.29 5.83
C SER A 43 -8.67 -1.06 5.34
N VAL A 44 -9.73 -1.05 4.53
CA VAL A 44 -10.35 -2.28 4.01
C VAL A 44 -9.41 -3.03 3.07
N VAL A 45 -8.71 -2.30 2.19
CA VAL A 45 -7.78 -2.91 1.23
C VAL A 45 -6.58 -3.52 1.96
N ARG A 46 -5.98 -2.82 2.93
CA ARG A 46 -4.84 -3.33 3.70
C ARG A 46 -5.22 -4.51 4.58
N GLU A 47 -6.38 -4.49 5.21
CA GLU A 47 -6.92 -5.65 5.95
C GLU A 47 -7.00 -6.89 5.05
N ALA A 48 -7.48 -6.74 3.82
CA ALA A 48 -7.54 -7.86 2.87
C ALA A 48 -6.14 -8.37 2.46
N MET A 49 -5.11 -7.51 2.49
CA MET A 49 -3.73 -7.91 2.17
C MET A 49 -3.07 -8.73 3.28
N VAL A 50 -3.43 -8.56 4.55
CA VAL A 50 -2.86 -9.32 5.68
C VAL A 50 -2.90 -10.83 5.43
N ASN A 51 -4.01 -11.33 4.88
CA ASN A 51 -4.22 -12.77 4.64
C ASN A 51 -3.65 -13.27 3.31
N THR A 52 -3.15 -12.39 2.46
CA THR A 52 -2.70 -12.75 1.11
C THR A 52 -1.19 -12.67 0.93
N GLY A 53 -0.47 -12.05 1.87
CA GLY A 53 0.96 -11.79 1.77
C GLY A 53 1.31 -10.71 0.72
N GLY A 54 0.34 -9.87 0.37
CA GLY A 54 0.52 -8.72 -0.52
C GLY A 54 0.75 -7.43 0.26
N HIS A 55 0.79 -6.33 -0.46
CA HIS A 55 0.78 -4.97 0.07
C HIS A 55 -0.07 -4.07 -0.83
N ALA A 56 -0.50 -2.93 -0.30
CA ALA A 56 -1.28 -1.96 -1.03
C ALA A 56 -0.62 -0.57 -1.02
N THR A 57 -0.56 0.06 -2.19
CA THR A 57 -0.03 1.42 -2.35
C THR A 57 -1.15 2.34 -2.83
N LEU A 58 -1.31 3.49 -2.19
CA LEU A 58 -2.26 4.52 -2.60
C LEU A 58 -1.65 5.37 -3.71
N VAL A 59 -1.96 5.04 -4.97
CA VAL A 59 -1.35 5.70 -6.13
C VAL A 59 -1.96 7.08 -6.37
N ARG A 60 -3.29 7.24 -6.19
CA ARG A 60 -3.99 8.48 -6.47
C ARG A 60 -5.13 8.72 -5.47
N ALA A 61 -5.11 9.88 -4.83
CA ALA A 61 -6.17 10.39 -3.98
C ALA A 61 -6.09 11.92 -3.89
N SER A 62 -7.09 12.57 -3.29
CA SER A 62 -7.05 14.01 -3.00
C SER A 62 -5.87 14.34 -2.06
N SER A 63 -5.41 15.60 -2.10
CA SER A 63 -4.32 16.05 -1.23
C SER A 63 -4.69 15.96 0.26
N GLU A 64 -5.97 16.08 0.60
CA GLU A 64 -6.47 15.93 1.96
C GLU A 64 -6.32 14.48 2.45
N ILE A 65 -6.75 13.49 1.67
CA ILE A 65 -6.59 12.07 1.99
C ILE A 65 -5.12 11.70 2.11
N ARG A 66 -4.28 12.14 1.16
CA ARG A 66 -2.85 11.83 1.14
C ARG A 66 -2.05 12.42 2.32
N ARG A 67 -2.57 13.43 3.00
CA ARG A 67 -1.97 13.95 4.25
C ARG A 67 -2.33 13.12 5.47
N ARG A 68 -3.46 12.40 5.44
CA ARG A 68 -3.97 11.60 6.56
C ARG A 68 -3.62 10.12 6.47
N ILE A 69 -3.38 9.63 5.27
CA ILE A 69 -3.17 8.20 5.01
C ILE A 69 -1.76 8.00 4.45
N ASP A 70 -1.03 7.06 5.02
CA ASP A 70 0.25 6.63 4.46
C ASP A 70 0.06 6.11 3.04
N VAL A 71 0.79 6.67 2.09
CA VAL A 71 0.74 6.27 0.68
C VAL A 71 1.21 4.83 0.51
N PHE A 72 2.33 4.49 1.17
CA PHE A 72 2.86 3.13 1.23
C PHE A 72 2.38 2.46 2.52
N GLU A 73 2.13 1.16 2.44
CA GLU A 73 1.78 0.39 3.62
C GLU A 73 2.93 0.40 4.64
N PRO A 74 2.66 0.64 5.94
CA PRO A 74 3.69 0.61 6.96
C PRO A 74 4.46 -0.70 6.96
N LEU A 75 5.79 -0.60 7.03
CA LEU A 75 6.66 -1.77 7.03
C LEU A 75 6.61 -2.51 8.39
N PRO A 76 6.70 -3.85 8.40
CA PRO A 76 6.97 -4.59 9.62
C PRO A 76 8.24 -4.09 10.32
N PRO A 77 8.30 -4.06 11.67
CA PRO A 77 9.43 -3.45 12.40
C PRO A 77 10.83 -3.95 11.99
N ALA A 78 10.96 -5.24 11.72
CA ALA A 78 12.23 -5.81 11.27
C ALA A 78 12.65 -5.31 9.88
N VAL A 79 11.69 -5.22 8.95
CA VAL A 79 11.92 -4.70 7.60
C VAL A 79 12.21 -3.20 7.65
N LEU A 80 11.49 -2.45 8.48
CA LEU A 80 11.73 -1.02 8.69
C LEU A 80 13.17 -0.77 9.17
N LYS A 81 13.62 -1.51 10.18
CA LYS A 81 14.99 -1.41 10.70
C LYS A 81 16.03 -1.70 9.61
N LEU A 82 15.84 -2.78 8.85
CA LEU A 82 16.73 -3.10 7.73
C LEU A 82 16.76 -1.98 6.68
N THR A 83 15.60 -1.44 6.32
CA THR A 83 15.50 -0.32 5.37
C THR A 83 16.25 0.92 5.88
N GLN A 84 16.13 1.23 7.18
CA GLN A 84 16.86 2.33 7.81
C GLN A 84 18.39 2.12 7.76
N GLU A 85 18.88 0.92 8.04
CA GLU A 85 20.31 0.61 7.98
C GLU A 85 20.86 0.70 6.55
N ILE A 86 20.10 0.20 5.57
CA ILE A 86 20.47 0.33 4.15
C ILE A 86 20.51 1.82 3.77
N LYS A 87 19.47 2.57 4.10
CA LYS A 87 19.43 4.02 3.82
C LYS A 87 20.62 4.74 4.43
N LYS A 88 20.93 4.47 5.69
CA LYS A 88 22.09 5.07 6.39
C LYS A 88 23.43 4.71 5.74
N SER A 89 23.55 3.48 5.22
CA SER A 89 24.76 3.04 4.53
C SER A 89 25.01 3.78 3.22
N PHE A 90 23.94 4.04 2.43
CA PHE A 90 24.05 4.72 1.14
C PHE A 90 23.90 6.24 1.19
N ASP A 91 23.20 6.75 2.18
CA ASP A 91 22.89 8.18 2.33
C ASP A 91 22.96 8.60 3.81
N PRO A 92 24.18 8.60 4.41
CA PRO A 92 24.37 8.92 5.83
C PRO A 92 23.92 10.34 6.18
N ASP A 93 24.05 11.28 5.25
CA ASP A 93 23.68 12.69 5.42
C ASP A 93 22.20 12.97 5.12
N ARG A 94 21.41 11.95 4.73
CA ARG A 94 19.98 12.03 4.44
C ARG A 94 19.60 13.08 3.38
N VAL A 95 20.41 13.19 2.33
CA VAL A 95 20.20 14.15 1.24
C VAL A 95 19.20 13.64 0.20
N LEU A 96 19.13 12.32 0.00
CA LEU A 96 18.36 11.70 -1.06
C LEU A 96 16.92 11.38 -0.61
N ASN A 97 15.94 12.15 -1.11
CA ASN A 97 14.51 11.89 -0.96
C ASN A 97 14.03 11.57 0.47
N PHE A 98 14.64 12.20 1.48
CA PHE A 98 14.31 11.99 2.88
C PHE A 98 12.81 12.17 3.15
N GLY A 99 12.19 11.18 3.83
CA GLY A 99 10.78 11.21 4.21
C GLY A 99 9.78 11.03 3.06
N ARG A 100 10.21 10.70 1.83
CA ARG A 100 9.31 10.58 0.68
C ARG A 100 8.49 9.29 0.66
N MET A 101 9.08 8.17 1.06
CA MET A 101 8.37 6.88 1.13
C MET A 101 7.85 6.59 2.54
N TYR A 102 8.73 6.68 3.51
CA TYR A 102 8.42 6.42 4.91
C TYR A 102 8.94 7.56 5.78
N ALA A 103 8.20 7.91 6.82
CA ALA A 103 8.63 8.95 7.75
C ALA A 103 9.98 8.59 8.38
N GLY A 104 10.94 9.50 8.31
CA GLY A 104 12.27 9.33 8.90
C GLY A 104 13.30 8.51 8.10
N ILE A 105 12.97 8.12 6.86
CA ILE A 105 13.90 7.41 5.97
C ILE A 105 14.19 8.22 4.72
#